data_134095df640faab9818e494849d19a55
#
_entry.id   134095df640faab9818e494849d19a55
#
_cell.length_a   1.000
_cell.length_b   1.000
_cell.length_c   1.000
_cell.angle_alpha   90.00
_cell.angle_beta   90.00
_cell.angle_gamma   90.00
#
_symmetry.space_group_name_H-M   'P 1'
#
loop_
_entity.id
_entity.type
_entity.pdbx_description
1 polymer ?
#
loop_
_entity_poly.entity_id
_entity_poly.type
_entity_poly.pdbx_seq_one_letter_code
_entity_poly.pdbx_strand_id
1 'polypeptide(L)'
;NQACLDHTFSGKISSCLVNPRACFEKELAIKLALQPKKLVIVGAGPAGLSCAMTAAQCGHHVTIFDKSDRIGGQLNLAKQVPGKEEFWGLVDWFETMMTLLKVDMRLGHEARAADFEGFDEVIIATGVSPRDPAIPGQTGRNVHSYIDVLSGKAKIGDKAIVIGAGGIG
;
A
#
# COMPACT_ATOMS: atom_id res chain seq x y z
N ASN A 1 -4.54 12.89 6.06
CA ASN A 1 -5.41 12.40 5.02
C ASN A 1 -6.32 13.52 4.52
N GLN A 2 -6.14 14.01 3.28
CA GLN A 2 -6.81 15.21 2.76
C GLN A 2 -7.90 14.92 1.71
N ALA A 3 -8.04 13.70 1.22
CA ALA A 3 -8.99 13.41 0.14
C ALA A 3 -10.44 13.81 0.49
N CYS A 4 -10.89 13.60 1.72
CA CYS A 4 -12.22 14.00 2.15
C CYS A 4 -12.40 15.52 2.15
N LEU A 5 -11.41 16.28 2.62
CA LEU A 5 -11.43 17.75 2.62
C LEU A 5 -11.38 18.31 1.18
N ASP A 6 -10.51 17.79 0.34
CA ASP A 6 -10.38 18.22 -1.06
C ASP A 6 -11.70 18.05 -1.82
N HIS A 7 -12.40 16.94 -1.60
CA HIS A 7 -13.70 16.70 -2.20
C HIS A 7 -14.77 17.65 -1.63
N THR A 8 -14.81 17.82 -0.32
CA THR A 8 -15.79 18.70 0.35
C THR A 8 -15.64 20.14 -0.13
N PHE A 9 -14.42 20.68 -0.18
CA PHE A 9 -14.18 22.04 -0.65
C PHE A 9 -14.38 22.22 -2.16
N SER A 10 -14.32 21.13 -2.93
CA SER A 10 -14.62 21.16 -4.37
C SER A 10 -16.10 20.89 -4.70
N GLY A 11 -16.97 20.74 -3.70
CA GLY A 11 -18.38 20.42 -3.91
C GLY A 11 -18.63 19.03 -4.48
N LYS A 12 -17.70 18.10 -4.28
CA LYS A 12 -17.82 16.69 -4.69
C LYS A 12 -18.29 15.82 -3.54
N ILE A 13 -18.83 14.64 -3.86
CA ILE A 13 -19.10 13.63 -2.84
C ILE A 13 -17.81 13.30 -2.12
N SER A 14 -17.84 13.32 -0.79
CA SER A 14 -16.69 13.04 0.06
C SER A 14 -16.21 11.61 -0.15
N SER A 15 -14.92 11.39 0.01
CA SER A 15 -14.31 10.05 -0.01
C SER A 15 -13.32 9.91 1.13
N CYS A 16 -12.87 8.69 1.40
CA CYS A 16 -11.87 8.42 2.42
C CYS A 16 -10.75 7.55 1.86
N LEU A 17 -9.50 7.92 2.13
CA LEU A 17 -8.32 7.16 1.65
C LEU A 17 -8.18 5.79 2.32
N VAL A 18 -8.66 5.65 3.55
CA VAL A 18 -8.56 4.39 4.31
C VAL A 18 -9.85 3.57 4.27
N ASN A 19 -10.97 4.17 3.90
CA ASN A 19 -12.25 3.49 3.72
C ASN A 19 -12.87 3.86 2.37
N PRO A 20 -12.58 3.13 1.30
CA PRO A 20 -13.08 3.45 -0.04
C PRO A 20 -14.60 3.35 -0.17
N ARG A 21 -15.26 2.69 0.78
CA ARG A 21 -16.73 2.57 0.80
C ARG A 21 -17.42 3.75 1.48
N ALA A 22 -16.67 4.62 2.16
CA ALA A 22 -17.26 5.80 2.81
C ALA A 22 -18.00 6.67 1.78
N CYS A 23 -19.27 6.95 2.04
CA CYS A 23 -20.24 7.62 1.16
C CYS A 23 -20.64 6.84 -0.10
N PHE A 24 -20.16 5.60 -0.27
CA PHE A 24 -20.47 4.70 -1.40
C PHE A 24 -20.90 3.30 -0.92
N GLU A 25 -21.44 3.20 0.29
CA GLU A 25 -21.75 1.92 0.94
C GLU A 25 -22.81 1.12 0.16
N LYS A 26 -23.68 1.83 -0.55
CA LYS A 26 -24.76 1.23 -1.36
C LYS A 26 -24.24 0.72 -2.70
N GLU A 27 -23.41 1.51 -3.38
CA GLU A 27 -22.80 1.18 -4.66
C GLU A 27 -21.72 0.10 -4.52
N LEU A 28 -20.93 0.18 -3.46
CA LEU A 28 -19.83 -0.74 -3.17
C LEU A 28 -20.23 -1.82 -2.12
N ALA A 29 -21.49 -2.24 -2.15
CA ALA A 29 -21.95 -3.32 -1.29
C ALA A 29 -21.21 -4.63 -1.59
N ILE A 30 -20.66 -5.27 -0.55
CA ILE A 30 -20.02 -6.58 -0.69
C ILE A 30 -21.10 -7.63 -0.99
N LYS A 31 -20.90 -8.38 -2.06
CA LYS A 31 -21.78 -9.48 -2.48
C LYS A 31 -20.94 -10.73 -2.68
N LEU A 32 -21.46 -11.86 -2.25
CA LEU A 32 -20.80 -13.14 -2.51
C LEU A 32 -20.77 -13.44 -4.00
N ALA A 33 -19.63 -13.87 -4.49
CA ALA A 33 -19.44 -14.30 -5.86
C ALA A 33 -20.25 -15.59 -6.11
N LEU A 34 -20.92 -15.65 -7.25
CA LEU A 34 -21.66 -16.86 -7.67
C LEU A 34 -20.69 -18.04 -7.90
N GLN A 35 -19.48 -17.74 -8.36
CA GLN A 35 -18.42 -18.71 -8.58
C GLN A 35 -17.14 -18.20 -7.90
N PRO A 36 -16.79 -18.74 -6.73
CA PRO A 36 -15.52 -18.45 -6.07
C PRO A 36 -14.33 -18.81 -6.96
N LYS A 37 -13.33 -17.92 -7.01
CA LYS A 37 -12.10 -18.08 -7.78
C LYS A 37 -10.89 -18.18 -6.84
N LYS A 38 -9.81 -18.75 -7.32
CA LYS A 38 -8.47 -18.68 -6.75
C LYS A 38 -7.75 -17.47 -7.33
N LEU A 39 -7.53 -16.46 -6.51
CA LEU A 39 -6.91 -15.21 -6.91
C LEU A 39 -5.50 -15.11 -6.33
N VAL A 40 -4.56 -14.67 -7.15
CA VAL A 40 -3.25 -14.27 -6.65
C VAL A 40 -3.06 -12.77 -6.80
N ILE A 41 -2.55 -12.13 -5.75
CA ILE A 41 -2.24 -10.72 -5.72
C ILE A 41 -0.75 -10.56 -5.49
N VAL A 42 -0.09 -9.79 -6.33
CA VAL A 42 1.34 -9.50 -6.23
C VAL A 42 1.52 -8.10 -5.68
N GLY A 43 1.98 -8.05 -4.43
CA GLY A 43 2.19 -6.82 -3.66
C GLY A 43 1.25 -6.69 -2.45
N ALA A 44 1.83 -6.64 -1.25
CA ALA A 44 1.14 -6.44 0.03
C ALA A 44 1.16 -4.97 0.49
N GLY A 45 1.15 -4.03 -0.45
CA GLY A 45 0.89 -2.62 -0.20
C GLY A 45 -0.61 -2.35 0.00
N PRO A 46 -1.02 -1.09 0.26
CA PRO A 46 -2.42 -0.76 0.55
C PRO A 46 -3.38 -1.18 -0.57
N ALA A 47 -2.97 -1.08 -1.83
CA ALA A 47 -3.79 -1.50 -2.95
C ALA A 47 -4.04 -3.02 -2.96
N GLY A 48 -2.96 -3.82 -2.80
CA GLY A 48 -3.08 -5.27 -2.76
C GLY A 48 -3.86 -5.77 -1.55
N LEU A 49 -3.61 -5.20 -0.37
CA LEU A 49 -4.32 -5.55 0.86
C LEU A 49 -5.82 -5.22 0.78
N SER A 50 -6.17 -4.06 0.25
CA SER A 50 -7.58 -3.67 0.05
C SER A 50 -8.28 -4.56 -0.98
N CYS A 51 -7.60 -4.90 -2.06
CA CYS A 51 -8.09 -5.84 -3.06
C CYS A 51 -8.31 -7.23 -2.45
N ALA A 52 -7.32 -7.75 -1.71
CA ALA A 52 -7.40 -9.05 -1.06
C ALA A 52 -8.56 -9.14 -0.06
N MET A 53 -8.69 -8.11 0.78
CA MET A 53 -9.78 -8.02 1.75
C MET A 53 -11.14 -8.07 1.04
N THR A 54 -11.31 -7.24 0.02
CA THR A 54 -12.58 -7.19 -0.72
C THR A 54 -12.88 -8.51 -1.43
N ALA A 55 -11.89 -9.08 -2.09
CA ALA A 55 -12.04 -10.36 -2.80
C ALA A 55 -12.37 -11.51 -1.83
N ALA A 56 -11.71 -11.57 -0.69
CA ALA A 56 -11.99 -12.59 0.33
C ALA A 56 -13.39 -12.41 0.94
N GLN A 57 -13.83 -11.17 1.19
CA GLN A 57 -15.19 -10.86 1.62
C GLN A 57 -16.25 -11.25 0.57
N CYS A 58 -15.90 -11.19 -0.72
CA CYS A 58 -16.74 -11.71 -1.80
C CYS A 58 -16.71 -13.23 -1.92
N GLY A 59 -15.93 -13.95 -1.09
CA GLY A 59 -15.88 -15.42 -1.07
C GLY A 59 -14.83 -16.05 -1.98
N HIS A 60 -13.90 -15.27 -2.54
CA HIS A 60 -12.78 -15.80 -3.30
C HIS A 60 -11.67 -16.36 -2.40
N HIS A 61 -10.90 -17.31 -2.91
CA HIS A 61 -9.68 -17.81 -2.26
C HIS A 61 -8.50 -16.93 -2.68
N VAL A 62 -7.91 -16.21 -1.75
CA VAL A 62 -6.90 -15.19 -2.05
C VAL A 62 -5.54 -15.58 -1.48
N THR A 63 -4.51 -15.50 -2.33
CA THR A 63 -3.10 -15.59 -1.95
C THR A 63 -2.41 -14.27 -2.30
N ILE A 64 -1.61 -13.71 -1.38
CA ILE A 64 -0.77 -12.54 -1.60
C ILE A 64 0.69 -12.94 -1.62
N PHE A 65 1.44 -12.48 -2.60
CA PHE A 65 2.90 -12.51 -2.62
C PHE A 65 3.46 -11.12 -2.42
N ASP A 66 4.48 -10.99 -1.60
CA ASP A 66 5.30 -9.78 -1.51
C ASP A 66 6.77 -10.15 -1.28
N LYS A 67 7.67 -9.44 -1.94
CA LYS A 67 9.12 -9.60 -1.74
C LYS A 67 9.59 -9.11 -0.37
N SER A 68 8.83 -8.22 0.27
CA SER A 68 9.09 -7.77 1.64
C SER A 68 8.63 -8.84 2.65
N ASP A 69 9.31 -8.92 3.76
CA ASP A 69 8.98 -9.76 4.91
C ASP A 69 7.78 -9.25 5.75
N ARG A 70 7.21 -8.10 5.36
CA ARG A 70 6.10 -7.42 6.06
C ARG A 70 5.14 -6.75 5.08
N ILE A 71 3.89 -6.64 5.52
CA ILE A 71 2.84 -5.94 4.78
C ILE A 71 2.96 -4.42 4.90
N GLY A 72 2.17 -3.68 4.11
CA GLY A 72 2.00 -2.23 4.19
C GLY A 72 2.71 -1.46 3.09
N GLY A 73 3.72 -2.04 2.42
CA GLY A 73 4.43 -1.36 1.33
C GLY A 73 4.90 0.04 1.73
N GLN A 74 4.58 1.07 0.95
CA GLN A 74 4.99 2.45 1.23
C GLN A 74 4.28 3.09 2.44
N LEU A 75 3.20 2.51 2.98
CA LEU A 75 2.64 2.97 4.26
C LEU A 75 3.67 2.84 5.40
N ASN A 76 4.60 1.88 5.30
CA ASN A 76 5.68 1.73 6.27
C ASN A 76 6.67 2.90 6.28
N LEU A 77 6.74 3.67 5.21
CA LEU A 77 7.49 4.93 5.16
C LEU A 77 6.61 6.10 5.60
N ALA A 78 5.37 6.16 5.11
CA ALA A 78 4.44 7.24 5.43
C ALA A 78 4.16 7.37 6.93
N LYS A 79 4.02 6.25 7.64
CA LYS A 79 3.79 6.22 9.09
C LYS A 79 4.96 6.74 9.94
N GLN A 80 6.16 6.94 9.35
CA GLN A 80 7.31 7.52 10.03
C GLN A 80 7.30 9.05 10.00
N VAL A 81 6.45 9.64 9.15
CA VAL A 81 6.35 11.10 9.04
C VAL A 81 5.55 11.64 10.22
N PRO A 82 6.08 12.64 10.97
CA PRO A 82 5.34 13.27 12.07
C PRO A 82 3.95 13.75 11.63
N GLY A 83 2.92 13.48 12.44
CA GLY A 83 1.52 13.79 12.14
C GLY A 83 0.82 12.78 11.24
N LYS A 84 1.45 11.65 10.93
CA LYS A 84 0.85 10.53 10.16
C LYS A 84 0.89 9.20 10.92
N GLU A 85 0.94 9.28 12.24
CA GLU A 85 1.03 8.12 13.12
C GLU A 85 -0.18 7.18 13.02
N GLU A 86 -1.33 7.68 12.60
CA GLU A 86 -2.54 6.86 12.39
C GLU A 86 -2.37 5.76 11.34
N PHE A 87 -1.39 5.86 10.45
CA PHE A 87 -1.09 4.79 9.50
C PHE A 87 -0.50 3.54 10.15
N TRP A 88 0.00 3.61 11.39
CA TRP A 88 0.33 2.41 12.15
C TRP A 88 -0.91 1.56 12.37
N GLY A 89 -1.98 2.16 12.89
CA GLY A 89 -3.25 1.47 13.10
C GLY A 89 -3.87 0.92 11.82
N LEU A 90 -3.66 1.57 10.66
CA LEU A 90 -4.13 1.05 9.38
C LEU A 90 -3.39 -0.24 8.97
N VAL A 91 -2.08 -0.30 9.17
CA VAL A 91 -1.30 -1.52 8.87
C VAL A 91 -1.71 -2.66 9.78
N ASP A 92 -1.83 -2.40 11.10
CA ASP A 92 -2.27 -3.39 12.10
C ASP A 92 -3.68 -3.90 11.79
N TRP A 93 -4.56 -3.01 11.34
CA TRP A 93 -5.91 -3.38 10.91
C TRP A 93 -5.89 -4.30 9.70
N PHE A 94 -5.09 -4.01 8.69
CA PHE A 94 -4.95 -4.92 7.54
C PHE A 94 -4.43 -6.29 7.96
N GLU A 95 -3.43 -6.36 8.82
CA GLU A 95 -2.88 -7.63 9.32
C GLU A 95 -3.95 -8.47 10.01
N THR A 96 -4.74 -7.83 10.87
CA THR A 96 -5.89 -8.45 11.52
C THR A 96 -6.91 -8.95 10.51
N MET A 97 -7.26 -8.12 9.52
CA MET A 97 -8.25 -8.49 8.49
C MET A 97 -7.77 -9.63 7.59
N MET A 98 -6.50 -9.65 7.20
CA MET A 98 -5.95 -10.77 6.41
C MET A 98 -6.04 -12.09 7.18
N THR A 99 -5.76 -12.05 8.48
CA THR A 99 -5.89 -13.23 9.36
C THR A 99 -7.34 -13.70 9.49
N LEU A 100 -8.26 -12.79 9.78
CA LEU A 100 -9.69 -13.10 9.95
C LEU A 100 -10.31 -13.65 8.66
N LEU A 101 -9.92 -13.12 7.52
CA LEU A 101 -10.40 -13.54 6.20
C LEU A 101 -9.65 -14.74 5.64
N LYS A 102 -8.66 -15.28 6.38
CA LYS A 102 -7.85 -16.45 6.01
C LYS A 102 -7.15 -16.26 4.63
N VAL A 103 -6.66 -15.05 4.37
CA VAL A 103 -5.84 -14.78 3.19
C VAL A 103 -4.49 -15.46 3.35
N ASP A 104 -4.06 -16.25 2.35
CA ASP A 104 -2.74 -16.88 2.34
C ASP A 104 -1.66 -15.82 2.01
N MET A 105 -0.86 -15.44 2.98
CA MET A 105 0.18 -14.42 2.83
C MET A 105 1.56 -15.07 2.69
N ARG A 106 2.18 -14.91 1.53
CA ARG A 106 3.53 -15.39 1.20
C ARG A 106 4.49 -14.22 1.10
N LEU A 107 4.92 -13.75 2.28
CA LEU A 107 5.86 -12.65 2.43
C LEU A 107 7.31 -13.13 2.29
N GLY A 108 8.21 -12.21 1.95
CA GLY A 108 9.63 -12.53 1.68
C GLY A 108 9.82 -13.32 0.37
N HIS A 109 8.80 -13.37 -0.49
CA HIS A 109 8.82 -14.11 -1.74
C HIS A 109 8.54 -13.19 -2.94
N GLU A 110 9.52 -13.04 -3.81
CA GLU A 110 9.34 -12.33 -5.07
C GLU A 110 8.65 -13.24 -6.08
N ALA A 111 7.38 -12.95 -6.36
CA ALA A 111 6.54 -13.76 -7.22
C ALA A 111 7.08 -13.86 -8.66
N ARG A 112 7.02 -15.06 -9.23
CA ARG A 112 7.42 -15.38 -10.59
C ARG A 112 6.26 -16.02 -11.34
N ALA A 113 6.33 -16.08 -12.65
CA ALA A 113 5.27 -16.64 -13.49
C ALA A 113 4.86 -18.07 -13.07
N ALA A 114 5.81 -18.90 -12.63
CA ALA A 114 5.53 -20.25 -12.15
C ALA A 114 4.67 -20.30 -10.88
N ASP A 115 4.70 -19.25 -10.05
CA ASP A 115 3.91 -19.17 -8.84
C ASP A 115 2.41 -18.94 -9.11
N PHE A 116 2.05 -18.64 -10.35
CA PHE A 116 0.68 -18.35 -10.76
C PHE A 116 -0.08 -19.56 -11.30
N GLU A 117 0.61 -20.69 -11.42
CA GLU A 117 -0.03 -21.92 -11.88
C GLU A 117 -1.14 -22.36 -10.92
N GLY A 118 -2.31 -22.70 -11.48
CA GLY A 118 -3.48 -23.14 -10.71
C GLY A 118 -4.30 -22.01 -10.07
N PHE A 119 -3.98 -20.76 -10.35
CA PHE A 119 -4.84 -19.61 -10.04
C PHE A 119 -5.69 -19.23 -11.26
N ASP A 120 -6.90 -18.72 -10.98
CA ASP A 120 -7.82 -18.30 -12.03
C ASP A 120 -7.47 -16.90 -12.56
N GLU A 121 -6.97 -16.01 -11.68
CA GLU A 121 -6.62 -14.64 -12.04
C GLU A 121 -5.43 -14.13 -11.23
N VAL A 122 -4.67 -13.20 -11.84
CA VAL A 122 -3.50 -12.53 -11.27
C VAL A 122 -3.75 -11.04 -11.22
N ILE A 123 -3.61 -10.45 -10.04
CA ILE A 123 -3.73 -9.01 -9.81
C ILE A 123 -2.37 -8.44 -9.46
N ILE A 124 -1.90 -7.49 -10.26
CA ILE A 124 -0.61 -6.83 -10.05
C ILE A 124 -0.81 -5.54 -9.25
N ALA A 125 -0.27 -5.49 -8.03
CA ALA A 125 -0.35 -4.38 -7.10
C ALA A 125 1.04 -4.01 -6.52
N THR A 126 2.09 -4.10 -7.35
CA THR A 126 3.49 -3.96 -6.94
C THR A 126 3.91 -2.53 -6.57
N GLY A 127 3.02 -1.56 -6.74
CA GLY A 127 3.25 -0.17 -6.38
C GLY A 127 4.10 0.59 -7.39
N VAL A 128 4.79 1.63 -6.91
CA VAL A 128 5.60 2.53 -7.73
C VAL A 128 7.00 2.66 -7.15
N SER A 129 7.97 2.92 -8.02
CA SER A 129 9.33 3.31 -7.63
C SER A 129 9.49 4.82 -7.82
N PRO A 130 10.26 5.51 -6.96
CA PRO A 130 10.56 6.92 -7.14
C PRO A 130 11.25 7.17 -8.48
N ARG A 131 10.88 8.26 -9.11
CA ARG A 131 11.58 8.71 -10.32
C ARG A 131 13.00 9.16 -9.95
N ASP A 132 13.99 8.77 -10.73
CA ASP A 132 15.33 9.33 -10.66
C ASP A 132 15.30 10.72 -11.33
N PRO A 133 15.55 11.83 -10.61
CA PRO A 133 15.54 13.18 -11.18
C PRO A 133 16.81 13.51 -11.96
N ALA A 134 17.84 12.67 -11.92
CA ALA A 134 19.14 12.85 -12.58
C ALA A 134 19.79 14.22 -12.27
N ILE A 135 19.73 14.65 -11.01
CA ILE A 135 20.31 15.93 -10.57
C ILE A 135 21.83 15.80 -10.43
N PRO A 136 22.64 16.71 -10.97
CA PRO A 136 24.08 16.70 -10.79
C PRO A 136 24.47 16.65 -9.31
N GLY A 137 25.32 15.69 -8.93
CA GLY A 137 25.75 15.50 -7.55
C GLY A 137 24.87 14.60 -6.69
N GLN A 138 23.73 14.09 -7.19
CA GLN A 138 22.81 13.21 -6.42
C GLN A 138 23.42 11.90 -5.96
N THR A 139 24.56 11.47 -6.54
CA THR A 139 25.30 10.28 -6.14
C THR A 139 26.38 10.59 -5.07
N GLY A 140 26.41 11.81 -4.59
CA GLY A 140 27.34 12.21 -3.52
C GLY A 140 27.09 11.41 -2.23
N ARG A 141 28.17 11.09 -1.49
CA ARG A 141 28.11 10.29 -0.25
C ARG A 141 27.21 10.87 0.87
N ASN A 142 26.91 12.15 0.77
CA ASN A 142 26.08 12.92 1.70
C ASN A 142 24.67 13.18 1.15
N VAL A 143 24.31 12.51 0.06
CA VAL A 143 22.97 12.59 -0.55
C VAL A 143 22.24 11.28 -0.28
N HIS A 144 21.05 11.37 0.28
CA HIS A 144 20.24 10.23 0.66
C HIS A 144 18.84 10.36 0.06
N SER A 145 18.26 9.23 -0.32
CA SER A 145 16.87 9.20 -0.72
C SER A 145 15.94 9.32 0.51
N TYR A 146 14.74 9.85 0.31
CA TYR A 146 13.74 9.87 1.39
C TYR A 146 13.44 8.44 1.90
N ILE A 147 13.55 7.44 1.05
CA ILE A 147 13.36 6.03 1.44
C ILE A 147 14.42 5.61 2.46
N ASP A 148 15.69 5.93 2.21
CA ASP A 148 16.78 5.55 3.11
C ASP A 148 16.66 6.28 4.45
N VAL A 149 16.24 7.54 4.43
CA VAL A 149 16.02 8.33 5.65
C VAL A 149 14.83 7.77 6.45
N LEU A 150 13.66 7.62 5.85
CA LEU A 150 12.46 7.17 6.55
C LEU A 150 12.52 5.68 6.93
N SER A 151 13.34 4.88 6.25
CA SER A 151 13.60 3.48 6.66
C SER A 151 14.68 3.35 7.74
N GLY A 152 15.32 4.44 8.15
CA GLY A 152 16.39 4.46 9.14
C GLY A 152 17.74 3.93 8.63
N LYS A 153 17.88 3.69 7.34
CA LYS A 153 19.14 3.27 6.72
C LYS A 153 20.18 4.38 6.66
N ALA A 154 19.72 5.63 6.50
CA ALA A 154 20.56 6.82 6.52
C ALA A 154 20.25 7.69 7.73
N LYS A 155 21.30 8.19 8.39
CA LYS A 155 21.20 9.16 9.48
C LYS A 155 21.48 10.55 8.93
N ILE A 156 20.57 11.48 9.21
CA ILE A 156 20.73 12.89 8.84
C ILE A 156 21.35 13.64 10.03
N GLY A 157 22.30 14.52 9.74
CA GLY A 157 22.89 15.40 10.75
C GLY A 157 22.00 16.61 11.08
N ASP A 158 22.50 17.47 11.97
CA ASP A 158 21.76 18.64 12.48
C ASP A 158 21.45 19.70 11.38
N LYS A 159 22.14 19.63 10.25
CA LYS A 159 21.92 20.51 9.10
C LYS A 159 21.68 19.66 7.87
N ALA A 160 20.52 19.82 7.28
CA ALA A 160 20.14 19.13 6.07
C ALA A 160 19.49 20.09 5.07
N ILE A 161 19.65 19.77 3.80
CA ILE A 161 18.95 20.44 2.71
C ILE A 161 18.00 19.42 2.07
N VAL A 162 16.73 19.78 1.97
CA VAL A 162 15.71 18.96 1.28
C VAL A 162 15.55 19.50 -0.14
N ILE A 163 15.74 18.62 -1.13
CA ILE A 163 15.53 18.96 -2.55
C ILE A 163 14.17 18.43 -2.96
N GLY A 164 13.23 19.32 -3.15
CA GLY A 164 11.83 19.04 -3.45
C GLY A 164 10.91 19.44 -2.30
N ALA A 165 9.78 20.02 -2.63
CA ALA A 165 8.75 20.47 -1.70
C ALA A 165 7.36 19.98 -2.13
N GLY A 166 7.31 18.73 -2.58
CA GLY A 166 6.05 18.03 -2.88
C GLY A 166 5.45 17.37 -1.64
N GLY A 167 4.57 16.41 -1.84
CA GLY A 167 3.86 15.73 -0.74
C GLY A 167 4.74 14.89 0.20
N ILE A 168 6.01 14.68 -0.10
CA ILE A 168 6.99 13.95 0.72
C ILE A 168 8.05 14.91 1.29
N GLY A 169 8.35 16.00 0.61
CA GLY A 169 9.38 16.97 1.00
C GLY A 169 9.02 17.88 2.16
#